data_6fab5154dc44839c8810330e63b1b4a1
#
_entry.id   6fab5154dc44839c8810330e63b1b4a1
#
_cell.length_a   1.000
_cell.length_b   1.000
_cell.length_c   1.000
_cell.angle_alpha   90.00
_cell.angle_beta   90.00
_cell.angle_gamma   90.00
#
_symmetry.space_group_name_H-M   'P 1'
#
loop_
_entity.id
_entity.type
_entity.pdbx_description
1 polymer ?
#
loop_
_entity_poly.entity_id
_entity_poly.type
_entity_poly.pdbx_seq_one_letter_code
_entity_poly.pdbx_strand_id
1 'polypeptide(L)'
;MTDHYASLGLNSSASLADIKKAFRQKASQYHPDRNHASEAPARFRAVQEAYEVLSDDAKREAYDDNRRRNLLDNPLETARDIWQNYFNALKKDAP
;
A
#
# COMPACT_ATOMS: atom_id res chain seq x y z
N MET A 1 5.36 -1.28 10.76
CA MET A 1 4.04 -0.78 10.30
C MET A 1 3.83 -1.16 8.84
N THR A 2 2.67 -1.72 8.52
CA THR A 2 2.35 -2.07 7.14
C THR A 2 2.01 -0.81 6.36
N ASP A 3 2.64 -0.62 5.19
CA ASP A 3 2.34 0.54 4.34
C ASP A 3 1.33 0.12 3.27
N HIS A 4 0.06 0.50 3.49
CA HIS A 4 -1.02 0.17 2.56
C HIS A 4 -0.85 0.86 1.21
N TYR A 5 -0.28 2.05 1.16
CA TYR A 5 0.00 2.72 -0.11
C TYR A 5 1.03 1.93 -0.92
N ALA A 6 2.09 1.46 -0.26
CA ALA A 6 3.11 0.65 -0.92
C ALA A 6 2.54 -0.68 -1.44
N SER A 7 1.60 -1.29 -0.72
CA SER A 7 0.94 -2.51 -1.17
C SER A 7 0.21 -2.32 -2.50
N LEU A 8 -0.27 -1.11 -2.77
CA LEU A 8 -0.91 -0.76 -4.04
C LEU A 8 0.04 -0.10 -5.04
N GLY A 9 1.31 0.10 -4.67
CA GLY A 9 2.29 0.78 -5.51
C GLY A 9 2.04 2.28 -5.63
N LEU A 10 1.46 2.89 -4.58
CA LEU A 10 1.08 4.30 -4.56
C LEU A 10 1.79 5.05 -3.44
N ASN A 11 1.77 6.38 -3.51
CA ASN A 11 2.19 7.24 -2.41
C ASN A 11 0.94 7.80 -1.69
N SER A 12 1.16 8.50 -0.57
CA SER A 12 0.07 8.99 0.27
C SER A 12 -0.75 10.12 -0.36
N SER A 13 -0.31 10.68 -1.48
CA SER A 13 -1.05 11.72 -2.21
C SER A 13 -2.02 11.15 -3.25
N ALA A 14 -2.11 9.83 -3.38
CA ALA A 14 -2.96 9.18 -4.37
C ALA A 14 -4.44 9.53 -4.17
N SER A 15 -5.16 9.77 -5.28
CA SER A 15 -6.59 9.99 -5.25
C SER A 15 -7.36 8.69 -5.05
N LEU A 16 -8.65 8.79 -4.71
CA LEU A 16 -9.50 7.61 -4.63
C LEU A 16 -9.57 6.86 -5.97
N ALA A 17 -9.58 7.59 -7.07
CA ALA A 17 -9.56 6.98 -8.41
C ALA A 17 -8.27 6.19 -8.64
N ASP A 18 -7.12 6.72 -8.20
CA ASP A 18 -5.84 6.02 -8.27
C ASP A 18 -5.84 4.76 -7.42
N ILE A 19 -6.42 4.82 -6.24
CA ILE A 19 -6.53 3.69 -5.32
C ILE A 19 -7.37 2.57 -5.95
N LYS A 20 -8.51 2.90 -6.52
CA LYS A 20 -9.39 1.93 -7.20
C LYS A 20 -8.70 1.29 -8.39
N LYS A 21 -8.02 2.08 -9.22
CA LYS A 21 -7.29 1.58 -10.37
C LYS A 21 -6.15 0.65 -9.95
N ALA A 22 -5.35 1.07 -8.97
CA ALA A 22 -4.24 0.27 -8.47
C ALA A 22 -4.73 -1.05 -7.88
N PHE A 23 -5.83 -1.02 -7.12
CA PHE A 23 -6.42 -2.23 -6.56
C PHE A 23 -6.79 -3.23 -7.68
N ARG A 24 -7.48 -2.78 -8.71
CA ARG A 24 -7.88 -3.65 -9.82
C ARG A 24 -6.66 -4.29 -10.49
N GLN A 25 -5.62 -3.50 -10.73
CA GLN A 25 -4.40 -3.99 -11.36
C GLN A 25 -3.67 -5.03 -10.48
N LYS A 26 -3.49 -4.70 -9.20
CA LYS A 26 -2.76 -5.58 -8.28
C LYS A 26 -3.57 -6.83 -7.94
N ALA A 27 -4.88 -6.70 -7.75
CA ALA A 27 -5.74 -7.85 -7.48
C ALA A 27 -5.72 -8.84 -8.65
N SER A 28 -5.74 -8.34 -9.88
CA SER A 28 -5.61 -9.18 -11.06
C SER A 28 -4.23 -9.86 -11.14
N GLN A 29 -3.18 -9.10 -10.82
CA GLN A 29 -1.80 -9.59 -10.88
C GLN A 29 -1.56 -10.76 -9.91
N TYR A 30 -2.14 -10.69 -8.70
CA TYR A 30 -1.91 -11.68 -7.64
C TYR A 30 -3.08 -12.64 -7.44
N HIS A 31 -4.07 -12.62 -8.33
CA HIS A 31 -5.23 -13.49 -8.20
C HIS A 31 -4.82 -14.96 -8.27
N PRO A 32 -5.38 -15.84 -7.40
CA PRO A 32 -5.00 -17.27 -7.35
C PRO A 32 -5.15 -18.02 -8.67
N ASP A 33 -6.11 -17.61 -9.51
CA ASP A 33 -6.33 -18.25 -10.81
C ASP A 33 -5.27 -17.88 -11.84
N ARG A 34 -4.54 -16.79 -11.63
CA ARG A 34 -3.57 -16.26 -12.59
C ARG A 34 -2.12 -16.32 -12.12
N ASN A 35 -1.90 -16.41 -10.80
CA ASN A 35 -0.56 -16.35 -10.23
C ASN A 35 -0.40 -17.45 -9.19
N HIS A 36 0.46 -18.41 -9.50
CA HIS A 36 0.73 -19.56 -8.64
C HIS A 36 2.03 -19.43 -7.85
N ALA A 37 2.67 -18.26 -7.87
CA ALA A 37 3.87 -18.01 -7.08
C ALA A 37 3.55 -18.13 -5.58
N SER A 38 4.54 -18.61 -4.80
CA SER A 38 4.34 -18.88 -3.37
C SER A 38 3.99 -17.64 -2.57
N GLU A 39 4.46 -16.46 -2.99
CA GLU A 39 4.18 -15.19 -2.33
C GLU A 39 2.87 -14.52 -2.79
N ALA A 40 2.23 -15.03 -3.85
CA ALA A 40 1.02 -14.39 -4.39
C ALA A 40 -0.14 -14.32 -3.40
N PRO A 41 -0.46 -15.38 -2.62
CA PRO A 41 -1.55 -15.27 -1.63
C PRO A 41 -1.35 -14.18 -0.60
N ALA A 42 -0.12 -14.04 -0.08
CA ALA A 42 0.19 -13.01 0.90
C ALA A 42 0.08 -11.61 0.31
N ARG A 43 0.55 -11.43 -0.93
CA ARG A 43 0.45 -10.16 -1.65
C ARG A 43 -1.00 -9.81 -1.99
N PHE A 44 -1.78 -10.79 -2.39
CA PHE A 44 -3.21 -10.59 -2.66
C PHE A 44 -3.94 -10.11 -1.41
N ARG A 45 -3.66 -10.74 -0.26
CA ARG A 45 -4.23 -10.33 1.02
C ARG A 45 -3.83 -8.91 1.39
N ALA A 46 -2.55 -8.56 1.22
CA ALA A 46 -2.07 -7.21 1.51
C ALA A 46 -2.76 -6.17 0.63
N VAL A 47 -2.98 -6.48 -0.64
CA VAL A 47 -3.70 -5.61 -1.57
C VAL A 47 -5.15 -5.41 -1.13
N GLN A 48 -5.84 -6.48 -0.71
CA GLN A 48 -7.21 -6.40 -0.22
C GLN A 48 -7.32 -5.56 1.05
N GLU A 49 -6.41 -5.77 2.01
CA GLU A 49 -6.38 -5.00 3.26
C GLU A 49 -6.12 -3.51 2.98
N ALA A 50 -5.18 -3.22 2.09
CA ALA A 50 -4.88 -1.85 1.71
C ALA A 50 -6.10 -1.15 1.10
N TYR A 51 -6.79 -1.82 0.21
CA TYR A 51 -8.00 -1.26 -0.42
C TYR A 51 -9.10 -1.03 0.61
N GLU A 52 -9.31 -1.97 1.53
CA GLU A 52 -10.33 -1.83 2.57
C GLU A 52 -10.11 -0.57 3.40
N VAL A 53 -8.85 -0.28 3.76
CA VAL A 53 -8.52 0.90 4.55
C VAL A 53 -8.55 2.18 3.71
N LEU A 54 -7.93 2.16 2.54
CA LEU A 54 -7.70 3.39 1.77
C LEU A 54 -8.90 3.82 0.93
N SER A 55 -9.84 2.92 0.66
CA SER A 55 -11.05 3.26 -0.11
C SER A 55 -12.17 3.86 0.74
N ASP A 56 -12.06 3.80 2.07
CA ASP A 56 -13.02 4.38 3.00
C ASP A 56 -12.42 5.65 3.60
N ASP A 57 -13.10 6.79 3.44
CA ASP A 57 -12.58 8.09 3.85
C ASP A 57 -12.23 8.14 5.35
N ALA A 58 -13.08 7.59 6.20
CA ALA A 58 -12.85 7.59 7.65
C ALA A 58 -11.66 6.69 8.02
N LYS A 59 -11.59 5.52 7.43
CA LYS A 59 -10.48 4.59 7.69
C LYS A 59 -9.16 5.14 7.14
N ARG A 60 -9.19 5.75 5.96
CA ARG A 60 -8.02 6.37 5.36
C ARG A 60 -7.51 7.51 6.23
N GLU A 61 -8.41 8.37 6.71
CA GLU A 61 -8.03 9.48 7.58
C GLU A 61 -7.38 8.97 8.87
N ALA A 62 -7.98 7.95 9.50
CA ALA A 62 -7.41 7.35 10.71
C ALA A 62 -6.04 6.72 10.45
N TYR A 63 -5.88 6.06 9.32
CA TYR A 63 -4.60 5.48 8.91
C TYR A 63 -3.54 6.56 8.69
N ASP A 64 -3.88 7.62 7.98
CA ASP A 64 -2.96 8.72 7.70
C ASP A 64 -2.55 9.44 8.98
N ASP A 65 -3.48 9.65 9.91
CA ASP A 65 -3.21 10.27 11.21
C ASP A 65 -2.28 9.41 12.05
N ASN A 66 -2.51 8.11 12.10
CA ASN A 66 -1.67 7.17 12.83
C ASN A 66 -0.25 7.16 12.26
N ARG A 67 -0.13 7.19 10.95
CA ARG A 67 1.14 7.25 10.26
C ARG A 67 1.91 8.53 10.61
N ARG A 68 1.21 9.66 10.67
CA ARG A 68 1.77 10.95 11.05
C ARG A 68 2.24 10.95 12.50
N ARG A 69 1.47 10.36 13.42
CA ARG A 69 1.84 10.23 14.83
C ARG A 69 3.10 9.37 14.98
N ASN A 70 3.19 8.27 14.28
CA ASN A 70 4.38 7.42 14.31
C ASN A 70 5.62 8.16 13.83
N LEU A 71 5.47 9.01 12.85
CA LEU A 71 6.57 9.85 12.36
C LEU A 71 7.06 10.83 13.44
N LEU A 72 6.14 11.39 14.24
CA LEU A 72 6.49 12.32 15.32
C LEU A 72 7.12 11.59 16.52
N ASP A 73 6.62 10.39 16.85
CA ASP A 73 7.10 9.62 18.00
C ASP A 73 8.42 8.89 17.73
N ASN A 74 8.60 8.40 16.50
CA ASN A 74 9.78 7.66 16.08
C ASN A 74 10.25 8.14 14.71
N PRO A 75 10.76 9.38 14.63
CA PRO A 75 10.97 10.04 13.33
C PRO A 75 11.97 9.32 12.43
N LEU A 76 13.08 8.83 12.98
CA LEU A 76 14.12 8.19 12.15
C LEU A 76 13.65 6.84 11.62
N GLU A 77 13.07 6.02 12.48
CA GLU A 77 12.61 4.68 12.11
C GLU A 77 11.45 4.76 11.12
N THR A 78 10.43 5.58 11.43
CA THR A 78 9.25 5.75 10.58
C THR A 78 9.62 6.36 9.23
N ALA A 79 10.49 7.35 9.22
CA ALA A 79 10.95 7.97 7.97
C ALA A 79 11.69 6.97 7.09
N ARG A 80 12.51 6.10 7.71
CA ARG A 80 13.20 5.04 6.98
C ARG A 80 12.22 4.06 6.35
N ASP A 81 11.20 3.63 7.09
CA ASP A 81 10.19 2.69 6.58
C ASP A 81 9.39 3.30 5.44
N ILE A 82 8.95 4.55 5.57
CA ILE A 82 8.21 5.25 4.53
C ILE A 82 9.07 5.39 3.28
N TRP A 83 10.31 5.80 3.43
CA TRP A 83 11.27 5.97 2.34
C TRP A 83 11.54 4.66 1.62
N GLN A 84 11.77 3.59 2.39
CA GLN A 84 12.02 2.24 1.85
C GLN A 84 10.84 1.75 1.04
N ASN A 85 9.63 1.88 1.58
CA ASN A 85 8.41 1.46 0.90
C ASN A 85 8.16 2.27 -0.37
N TYR A 86 8.44 3.57 -0.34
CA TYR A 86 8.33 4.43 -1.51
C TYR A 86 9.29 3.99 -2.62
N PHE A 87 10.54 3.71 -2.28
CA PHE A 87 11.51 3.22 -3.24
C PHE A 87 11.13 1.87 -3.82
N ASN A 88 10.61 0.97 -2.98
CA ASN A 88 10.17 -0.34 -3.45
C ASN A 88 9.00 -0.22 -4.43
N ALA A 89 8.07 0.70 -4.17
CA ALA A 89 6.95 0.96 -5.08
C ALA A 89 7.45 1.50 -6.42
N LEU A 90 8.41 2.43 -6.40
CA LEU A 90 8.99 2.97 -7.62
C LEU A 90 9.72 1.90 -8.44
N LYS A 91 10.46 1.00 -7.78
CA LYS A 91 11.16 -0.09 -8.46
C LYS A 91 10.21 -1.04 -9.16
N LYS A 92 9.04 -1.29 -8.57
CA LYS A 92 8.04 -2.17 -9.17
C LYS A 92 7.43 -1.58 -10.42
N ASP A 93 7.35 -0.25 -10.49
CA ASP A 93 6.77 0.47 -11.60
C ASP A 93 7.81 0.88 -12.63
N ALA A 94 9.09 0.64 -12.38
CA ALA A 94 10.17 0.92 -13.32
C ALA A 94 10.08 -0.04 -14.51
N PRO A 95 10.22 0.46 -15.72
CA PRO A 95 10.19 -0.37 -16.91
C PRO A 95 11.39 -1.31 -17.02
#